data_b8cd64b3a21fc6fac6561126d3ec9c53
#
_entry.id   b8cd64b3a21fc6fac6561126d3ec9c53
#
_cell.length_a   1.000
_cell.length_b   1.000
_cell.length_c   1.000
_cell.angle_alpha   90.00
_cell.angle_beta   90.00
_cell.angle_gamma   90.00
#
_symmetry.space_group_name_H-M   'P 1'
#
loop_
_entity.id
_entity.type
_entity.pdbx_description
1 polymer ?
#
loop_
_entity_poly.entity_id
_entity_poly.type
_entity_poly.pdbx_seq_one_letter_code
_entity_poly.pdbx_strand_id
1 'polypeptide(L)'
;PVHMGAGQAVDVIDNPIQRERHTHHPCFAGSGIKGAVRHSYEALGGSKDDIARLLGPESGSSDLHAGAISFGDAQMLALPVHSLKGGYVYATCPQALARAQRLLALTGNKAEWPSVKVEDGACLMANPALLSGDKLHLEAFEYVAKASEPLAQIAADIASRALPAGDAYAFFSDKLKTDLVLLSDTDFGY
;
A
#
# COMPACT_ATOMS: atom_id res chain seq x y z
N PRO A 1 3.90 -12.32 -0.11
CA PRO A 1 2.82 -11.64 0.62
C PRO A 1 3.24 -11.41 2.06
N VAL A 2 2.87 -10.25 2.61
CA VAL A 2 3.17 -9.87 3.99
C VAL A 2 1.83 -9.69 4.72
N HIS A 3 1.69 -10.27 5.91
CA HIS A 3 0.53 -10.13 6.76
C HIS A 3 0.93 -9.37 8.03
N MET A 4 0.37 -8.19 8.24
CA MET A 4 0.52 -7.45 9.48
C MET A 4 -0.71 -7.68 10.34
N GLY A 5 -0.60 -8.62 11.27
CA GLY A 5 -1.64 -8.92 12.22
C GLY A 5 -1.78 -7.88 13.32
N ALA A 6 -2.99 -7.74 13.86
CA ALA A 6 -3.28 -6.84 14.98
C ALA A 6 -2.78 -7.37 16.35
N GLY A 7 -2.23 -8.58 16.38
CA GLY A 7 -1.68 -9.20 17.59
C GLY A 7 -2.72 -9.75 18.57
N GLN A 8 -4.01 -9.66 18.24
CA GLN A 8 -5.12 -10.16 19.04
C GLN A 8 -6.18 -10.76 18.14
N ALA A 9 -6.89 -11.79 18.61
CA ALA A 9 -8.07 -12.28 17.92
C ALA A 9 -9.24 -11.29 18.11
N VAL A 10 -10.04 -11.12 17.06
CA VAL A 10 -11.28 -10.34 17.11
C VAL A 10 -12.41 -11.26 16.68
N ASP A 11 -13.30 -11.57 17.62
CA ASP A 11 -14.37 -12.56 17.46
C ASP A 11 -13.84 -13.92 16.95
N VAL A 12 -14.25 -14.33 15.76
CA VAL A 12 -13.85 -15.59 15.13
C VAL A 12 -12.62 -15.45 14.23
N ILE A 13 -12.10 -14.22 14.06
CA ILE A 13 -10.94 -13.96 13.20
C ILE A 13 -9.67 -14.00 14.06
N ASP A 14 -8.81 -14.98 13.79
CA ASP A 14 -7.49 -15.06 14.40
C ASP A 14 -6.53 -14.12 13.67
N ASN A 15 -5.91 -13.22 14.44
CA ASN A 15 -4.91 -12.26 13.98
C ASN A 15 -5.36 -11.44 12.74
N PRO A 16 -6.43 -10.64 12.82
CA PRO A 16 -6.92 -9.83 11.70
C PRO A 16 -5.86 -8.83 11.24
N ILE A 17 -5.95 -8.38 9.99
CA ILE A 17 -5.08 -7.33 9.44
C ILE A 17 -5.23 -6.05 10.26
N GLN A 18 -4.10 -5.45 10.63
CA GLN A 18 -4.09 -4.16 11.32
C GLN A 18 -4.63 -3.06 10.40
N ARG A 19 -5.53 -2.23 10.95
CA ARG A 19 -6.18 -1.15 10.21
C ARG A 19 -6.10 0.17 10.98
N GLU A 20 -6.03 1.28 10.23
CA GLU A 20 -6.21 2.62 10.79
C GLU A 20 -7.62 2.77 11.37
N ARG A 21 -7.73 3.38 12.56
CA ARG A 21 -9.02 3.51 13.24
C ARG A 21 -10.01 4.42 12.51
N HIS A 22 -9.53 5.45 11.83
CA HIS A 22 -10.36 6.51 11.26
C HIS A 22 -10.74 6.28 9.78
N THR A 23 -9.97 5.49 9.05
CA THR A 23 -10.21 5.18 7.64
C THR A 23 -10.55 3.72 7.39
N HIS A 24 -10.26 2.86 8.35
CA HIS A 24 -10.27 1.40 8.21
C HIS A 24 -9.30 0.86 7.15
N HIS A 25 -8.46 1.71 6.56
CA HIS A 25 -7.45 1.26 5.61
C HIS A 25 -6.42 0.34 6.30
N PRO A 26 -5.99 -0.74 5.64
CA PRO A 26 -4.88 -1.56 6.13
C PRO A 26 -3.63 -0.72 6.35
N CYS A 27 -2.90 -0.99 7.41
CA CYS A 27 -1.66 -0.28 7.71
C CYS A 27 -0.62 -1.22 8.33
N PHE A 28 0.65 -0.79 8.32
CA PHE A 28 1.73 -1.48 9.00
C PHE A 28 2.25 -0.58 10.12
N ALA A 29 2.19 -1.05 11.36
CA ALA A 29 2.75 -0.29 12.48
C ALA A 29 4.25 -0.06 12.32
N GLY A 30 4.70 1.17 12.55
CA GLY A 30 6.11 1.54 12.49
C GLY A 30 7.00 0.70 13.39
N SER A 31 6.49 0.27 14.55
CA SER A 31 7.17 -0.65 15.45
C SER A 31 7.45 -2.03 14.81
N GLY A 32 6.47 -2.57 14.07
CA GLY A 32 6.63 -3.82 13.34
C GLY A 32 7.63 -3.70 12.19
N ILE A 33 7.59 -2.59 11.45
CA ILE A 33 8.57 -2.29 10.39
C ILE A 33 9.97 -2.20 10.98
N LYS A 34 10.12 -1.47 12.09
CA LYS A 34 11.41 -1.35 12.80
C LYS A 34 11.94 -2.72 13.23
N GLY A 35 11.07 -3.58 13.78
CA GLY A 35 11.44 -4.95 14.18
C GLY A 35 11.92 -5.80 13.00
N ALA A 36 11.18 -5.74 11.87
CA ALA A 36 11.55 -6.45 10.64
C ALA A 36 12.88 -5.96 10.06
N VAL A 37 13.11 -4.64 10.05
CA VAL A 37 14.38 -4.05 9.59
C VAL A 37 15.53 -4.50 10.48
N ARG A 38 15.37 -4.47 11.81
CA ARG A 38 16.38 -4.95 12.76
C ARG A 38 16.76 -6.40 12.47
N HIS A 39 15.78 -7.28 12.40
CA HIS A 39 16.00 -8.69 12.14
C HIS A 39 16.68 -8.95 10.78
N SER A 40 16.22 -8.28 9.73
CA SER A 40 16.82 -8.43 8.40
C SER A 40 18.24 -7.90 8.33
N TYR A 41 18.54 -6.77 8.98
CA TYR A 41 19.88 -6.20 9.00
C TYR A 41 20.87 -7.13 9.72
N GLU A 42 20.47 -7.72 10.84
CA GLU A 42 21.27 -8.72 11.56
C GLU A 42 21.50 -9.98 10.71
N ALA A 43 20.44 -10.50 10.06
CA ALA A 43 20.52 -11.68 9.19
C ALA A 43 21.45 -11.47 7.97
N LEU A 44 21.58 -10.22 7.49
CA LEU A 44 22.49 -9.83 6.40
C LEU A 44 23.93 -9.54 6.90
N GLY A 45 24.25 -9.78 8.17
CA GLY A 45 25.56 -9.59 8.75
C GLY A 45 25.85 -8.18 9.22
N GLY A 46 24.82 -7.36 9.42
CA GLY A 46 24.96 -6.03 10.00
C GLY A 46 25.51 -6.05 11.42
N SER A 47 26.33 -5.06 11.79
CA SER A 47 26.95 -5.00 13.12
C SER A 47 25.92 -4.68 14.21
N LYS A 48 26.08 -5.27 15.40
CA LYS A 48 25.22 -4.97 16.56
C LYS A 48 25.33 -3.51 17.00
N ASP A 49 26.50 -2.90 16.86
CA ASP A 49 26.73 -1.50 17.21
C ASP A 49 25.96 -0.56 16.28
N ASP A 50 25.94 -0.84 14.97
CA ASP A 50 25.13 -0.05 14.03
C ASP A 50 23.64 -0.23 14.28
N ILE A 51 23.19 -1.46 14.58
CA ILE A 51 21.80 -1.72 14.96
C ILE A 51 21.43 -0.90 16.19
N ALA A 52 22.25 -0.90 17.24
CA ALA A 52 21.99 -0.13 18.46
C ALA A 52 21.97 1.37 18.19
N ARG A 53 22.89 1.89 17.39
CA ARG A 53 22.94 3.32 17.02
C ARG A 53 21.76 3.76 16.16
N LEU A 54 21.39 2.98 15.15
CA LEU A 54 20.34 3.33 14.19
C LEU A 54 18.95 3.07 14.76
N LEU A 55 18.76 1.92 15.40
CA LEU A 55 17.46 1.43 15.83
C LEU A 55 17.25 1.45 17.34
N GLY A 56 18.26 1.88 18.11
CA GLY A 56 18.25 1.83 19.57
C GLY A 56 18.67 0.45 20.10
N PRO A 57 18.91 0.32 21.42
CA PRO A 57 19.37 -0.92 22.05
C PRO A 57 18.29 -2.01 22.00
N GLU A 58 18.69 -3.24 22.33
CA GLU A 58 17.77 -4.35 22.52
C GLU A 58 16.91 -4.16 23.78
N SER A 59 15.74 -4.78 23.79
CA SER A 59 14.87 -4.81 24.96
C SER A 59 15.58 -5.46 26.14
N GLY A 60 15.59 -4.79 27.28
CA GLY A 60 16.29 -5.26 28.49
C GLY A 60 17.75 -4.80 28.61
N SER A 61 18.28 -4.01 27.67
CA SER A 61 19.57 -3.36 27.83
C SER A 61 19.56 -2.37 28.99
N SER A 62 20.67 -2.27 29.72
CA SER A 62 20.89 -1.26 30.76
C SER A 62 21.23 0.12 30.18
N ASP A 63 21.73 0.17 28.95
CA ASP A 63 22.06 1.41 28.23
C ASP A 63 20.88 1.81 27.31
N LEU A 64 19.95 2.60 27.84
CA LEU A 64 18.75 3.04 27.14
C LEU A 64 18.98 4.35 26.40
N HIS A 65 18.92 4.31 25.08
CA HIS A 65 18.98 5.51 24.24
C HIS A 65 18.02 5.37 23.02
N ALA A 66 17.63 6.50 22.45
CA ALA A 66 16.85 6.49 21.23
C ALA A 66 17.71 6.12 20.01
N GLY A 67 17.20 5.33 19.10
CA GLY A 67 17.85 5.13 17.80
C GLY A 67 17.83 6.40 16.96
N ALA A 68 18.77 6.51 16.03
CA ALA A 68 18.86 7.66 15.13
C ALA A 68 17.75 7.73 14.09
N ILE A 69 17.01 6.61 13.86
CA ILE A 69 15.93 6.51 12.88
C ILE A 69 14.60 6.28 13.60
N SER A 70 13.61 7.11 13.26
CA SER A 70 12.22 6.93 13.70
C SER A 70 11.40 6.30 12.59
N PHE A 71 10.56 5.32 12.92
CA PHE A 71 9.66 4.63 12.01
C PHE A 71 8.22 5.06 12.26
N GLY A 72 7.61 5.70 11.27
CA GLY A 72 6.18 5.93 11.26
C GLY A 72 5.43 4.73 10.70
N ASP A 73 4.11 4.70 10.86
CA ASP A 73 3.26 3.68 10.27
C ASP A 73 3.27 3.79 8.73
N ALA A 74 3.39 2.64 8.05
CA ALA A 74 3.24 2.60 6.61
C ALA A 74 1.76 2.62 6.25
N GLN A 75 1.39 3.57 5.40
CA GLN A 75 0.02 3.77 4.92
C GLN A 75 -0.19 3.05 3.60
N MET A 76 -1.37 2.48 3.42
CA MET A 76 -1.74 1.80 2.19
C MET A 76 -1.86 2.81 1.04
N LEU A 77 -1.16 2.53 -0.07
CA LEU A 77 -1.31 3.27 -1.32
C LEU A 77 -2.22 2.52 -2.30
N ALA A 78 -2.00 1.22 -2.46
CA ALA A 78 -2.81 0.35 -3.30
C ALA A 78 -2.86 -1.06 -2.70
N LEU A 79 -4.00 -1.72 -2.83
CA LEU A 79 -4.27 -3.06 -2.31
C LEU A 79 -4.62 -3.99 -3.47
N PRO A 80 -4.03 -5.19 -3.57
CA PRO A 80 -4.51 -6.19 -4.52
C PRO A 80 -5.88 -6.72 -4.07
N VAL A 81 -6.86 -6.63 -4.96
CA VAL A 81 -8.26 -7.05 -4.73
C VAL A 81 -8.65 -8.03 -5.81
N HIS A 82 -9.31 -9.13 -5.44
CA HIS A 82 -9.77 -10.12 -6.39
C HIS A 82 -10.75 -9.50 -7.41
N SER A 83 -10.56 -9.83 -8.67
CA SER A 83 -11.40 -9.37 -9.79
C SER A 83 -11.91 -10.55 -10.60
N LEU A 84 -13.16 -10.50 -11.02
CA LEU A 84 -13.79 -11.52 -11.85
C LEU A 84 -12.99 -11.78 -13.13
N LYS A 85 -12.40 -10.75 -13.71
CA LYS A 85 -11.49 -10.86 -14.86
C LYS A 85 -10.08 -10.40 -14.46
N GLY A 86 -9.08 -11.03 -15.04
CA GLY A 86 -7.67 -10.71 -14.78
C GLY A 86 -7.13 -11.22 -13.45
N GLY A 87 -7.93 -11.96 -12.67
CA GLY A 87 -7.57 -12.55 -11.38
C GLY A 87 -7.57 -11.56 -10.22
N TYR A 88 -6.86 -10.45 -10.32
CA TYR A 88 -6.87 -9.36 -9.36
C TYR A 88 -6.55 -8.01 -10.03
N VAL A 89 -6.90 -6.93 -9.35
CA VAL A 89 -6.52 -5.55 -9.69
C VAL A 89 -5.83 -4.91 -8.51
N TYR A 90 -5.19 -3.77 -8.71
CA TYR A 90 -4.75 -2.91 -7.61
C TYR A 90 -5.80 -1.83 -7.38
N ALA A 91 -6.46 -1.85 -6.24
CA ALA A 91 -7.40 -0.80 -5.84
C ALA A 91 -6.68 0.32 -5.07
N THR A 92 -7.08 1.55 -5.31
CA THR A 92 -6.65 2.75 -4.59
C THR A 92 -7.83 3.71 -4.43
N CYS A 93 -7.64 4.81 -3.69
CA CYS A 93 -8.65 5.85 -3.51
C CYS A 93 -8.03 7.25 -3.51
N PRO A 94 -8.83 8.32 -3.69
CA PRO A 94 -8.34 9.70 -3.70
C PRO A 94 -7.51 10.06 -2.47
N GLN A 95 -7.94 9.64 -1.28
CA GLN A 95 -7.24 9.91 -0.03
C GLN A 95 -5.87 9.22 0.02
N ALA A 96 -5.76 7.96 -0.43
CA ALA A 96 -4.50 7.23 -0.47
C ALA A 96 -3.50 7.91 -1.41
N LEU A 97 -3.94 8.35 -2.59
CA LEU A 97 -3.13 9.09 -3.54
C LEU A 97 -2.65 10.43 -2.98
N ALA A 98 -3.54 11.20 -2.35
CA ALA A 98 -3.20 12.50 -1.74
C ALA A 98 -2.16 12.36 -0.61
N ARG A 99 -2.29 11.31 0.22
CA ARG A 99 -1.31 10.99 1.26
C ARG A 99 0.05 10.66 0.68
N ALA A 100 0.10 9.84 -0.35
CA ALA A 100 1.35 9.47 -1.01
C ALA A 100 2.03 10.69 -1.65
N GLN A 101 1.29 11.55 -2.34
CA GLN A 101 1.83 12.80 -2.87
C GLN A 101 2.44 13.68 -1.78
N ARG A 102 1.76 13.83 -0.65
CA ARG A 102 2.25 14.61 0.49
C ARG A 102 3.55 14.03 1.05
N LEU A 103 3.62 12.71 1.23
CA LEU A 103 4.83 12.04 1.73
C LEU A 103 6.00 12.17 0.76
N LEU A 104 5.77 11.98 -0.53
CA LEU A 104 6.79 12.19 -1.57
C LEU A 104 7.31 13.63 -1.58
N ALA A 105 6.41 14.61 -1.44
CA ALA A 105 6.81 16.01 -1.39
C ALA A 105 7.73 16.34 -0.19
N LEU A 106 7.52 15.71 0.97
CA LEU A 106 8.38 15.87 2.16
C LEU A 106 9.81 15.37 1.93
N THR A 107 10.01 14.40 1.03
CA THR A 107 11.33 13.87 0.66
C THR A 107 11.97 14.60 -0.51
N GLY A 108 11.32 15.63 -1.05
CA GLY A 108 11.77 16.33 -2.26
C GLY A 108 11.41 15.61 -3.58
N ASN A 109 10.81 14.42 -3.51
CA ASN A 109 10.40 13.61 -4.67
C ASN A 109 8.93 13.90 -5.02
N LYS A 110 8.66 15.05 -5.60
CA LYS A 110 7.28 15.42 -5.97
C LYS A 110 6.68 14.45 -6.99
N ALA A 111 5.42 14.08 -6.76
CA ALA A 111 4.57 13.42 -7.72
C ALA A 111 3.48 14.42 -8.16
N GLU A 112 3.47 14.77 -9.44
CA GLU A 112 2.49 15.72 -10.00
C GLU A 112 1.29 14.97 -10.57
N TRP A 113 0.59 14.25 -9.68
CA TRP A 113 -0.62 13.52 -10.08
C TRP A 113 -1.81 14.45 -10.18
N PRO A 114 -2.61 14.34 -11.25
CA PRO A 114 -3.85 15.09 -11.35
C PRO A 114 -4.83 14.67 -10.27
N SER A 115 -5.68 15.62 -9.84
CA SER A 115 -6.78 15.28 -8.92
C SER A 115 -7.80 14.41 -9.62
N VAL A 116 -8.10 13.26 -9.04
CA VAL A 116 -9.10 12.30 -9.54
C VAL A 116 -10.18 12.13 -8.47
N LYS A 117 -11.44 12.04 -8.92
CA LYS A 117 -12.59 11.84 -8.05
C LYS A 117 -13.52 10.81 -8.66
N VAL A 118 -14.19 10.06 -7.81
CA VAL A 118 -15.17 9.06 -8.19
C VAL A 118 -16.27 9.01 -7.13
N GLU A 119 -17.50 8.79 -7.56
CA GLU A 119 -18.65 8.63 -6.67
C GLU A 119 -18.71 7.20 -6.12
N ASP A 120 -19.40 7.01 -4.98
CA ASP A 120 -19.63 5.70 -4.39
C ASP A 120 -20.39 4.79 -5.39
N GLY A 121 -20.01 3.51 -5.43
CA GLY A 121 -20.55 2.53 -6.37
C GLY A 121 -20.04 2.67 -7.81
N ALA A 122 -19.14 3.62 -8.08
CA ALA A 122 -18.45 3.77 -9.35
C ALA A 122 -16.93 3.57 -9.19
N CYS A 123 -16.25 3.31 -10.31
CA CYS A 123 -14.79 3.25 -10.31
C CYS A 123 -14.20 3.92 -11.56
N LEU A 124 -12.95 4.37 -11.44
CA LEU A 124 -12.13 4.77 -12.59
C LEU A 124 -11.12 3.67 -12.89
N MET A 125 -10.86 3.44 -14.17
CA MET A 125 -9.89 2.43 -14.62
C MET A 125 -9.31 2.79 -15.99
N ALA A 126 -8.17 2.21 -16.32
CA ALA A 126 -7.53 2.37 -17.63
C ALA A 126 -7.79 1.17 -18.58
N ASN A 127 -7.97 -0.04 -18.03
CA ASN A 127 -8.04 -1.28 -18.80
C ASN A 127 -9.49 -1.79 -18.98
N PRO A 128 -10.13 -1.55 -20.13
CA PRO A 128 -11.51 -2.01 -20.37
C PRO A 128 -11.65 -3.54 -20.47
N ALA A 129 -10.58 -4.29 -20.63
CA ALA A 129 -10.63 -5.75 -20.69
C ALA A 129 -11.09 -6.39 -19.37
N LEU A 130 -11.00 -5.66 -18.26
CA LEU A 130 -11.47 -6.09 -16.94
C LEU A 130 -13.00 -6.06 -16.80
N LEU A 131 -13.70 -5.39 -17.72
CA LEU A 131 -15.15 -5.22 -17.63
C LEU A 131 -15.94 -6.48 -18.02
N SER A 132 -17.04 -6.70 -17.32
CA SER A 132 -18.12 -7.60 -17.74
C SER A 132 -19.34 -6.73 -18.06
N GLY A 133 -19.60 -6.51 -19.36
CA GLY A 133 -20.48 -5.45 -19.80
C GLY A 133 -19.86 -4.08 -19.53
N ASP A 134 -20.57 -3.23 -18.80
CA ASP A 134 -20.14 -1.89 -18.36
C ASP A 134 -19.67 -1.85 -16.89
N LYS A 135 -19.54 -3.03 -16.24
CA LYS A 135 -19.25 -3.15 -14.83
C LYS A 135 -17.93 -3.85 -14.55
N LEU A 136 -17.28 -3.40 -13.49
CA LEU A 136 -16.15 -4.06 -12.86
C LEU A 136 -16.64 -4.81 -11.62
N HIS A 137 -16.26 -6.07 -11.49
CA HIS A 137 -16.59 -6.90 -10.33
C HIS A 137 -15.35 -7.12 -9.48
N LEU A 138 -15.40 -6.64 -8.25
CA LEU A 138 -14.34 -6.79 -7.25
C LEU A 138 -14.91 -7.47 -6.01
N GLU A 139 -14.32 -8.59 -5.60
CA GLU A 139 -14.84 -9.42 -4.51
C GLU A 139 -16.35 -9.69 -4.69
N ALA A 140 -17.16 -9.27 -3.75
CA ALA A 140 -18.63 -9.39 -3.78
C ALA A 140 -19.35 -8.14 -4.34
N PHE A 141 -18.61 -7.13 -4.79
CA PHE A 141 -19.17 -5.84 -5.22
C PHE A 141 -19.08 -5.65 -6.73
N GLU A 142 -19.99 -4.87 -7.28
CA GLU A 142 -19.94 -4.43 -8.66
C GLU A 142 -19.94 -2.91 -8.75
N TYR A 143 -19.11 -2.36 -9.64
CA TYR A 143 -18.91 -0.94 -9.82
C TYR A 143 -19.20 -0.51 -11.25
N VAL A 144 -19.86 0.64 -11.41
CA VAL A 144 -19.99 1.27 -12.73
C VAL A 144 -18.64 1.87 -13.11
N ALA A 145 -18.04 1.33 -14.16
CA ALA A 145 -16.67 1.68 -14.53
C ALA A 145 -16.62 2.79 -15.58
N LYS A 146 -15.69 3.73 -15.39
CA LYS A 146 -15.39 4.81 -16.34
C LYS A 146 -13.89 4.79 -16.69
N ALA A 147 -13.59 4.94 -17.97
CA ALA A 147 -12.20 5.10 -18.42
C ALA A 147 -11.61 6.42 -17.92
N SER A 148 -10.34 6.40 -17.52
CA SER A 148 -9.63 7.57 -16.99
C SER A 148 -8.16 7.59 -17.43
N GLU A 149 -7.86 8.46 -18.38
CA GLU A 149 -6.47 8.72 -18.78
C GLU A 149 -5.61 9.29 -17.65
N PRO A 150 -6.11 10.23 -16.81
CA PRO A 150 -5.37 10.68 -15.63
C PRO A 150 -4.98 9.53 -14.68
N LEU A 151 -5.84 8.54 -14.50
CA LEU A 151 -5.50 7.38 -13.67
C LEU A 151 -4.41 6.51 -14.30
N ALA A 152 -4.39 6.35 -15.61
CA ALA A 152 -3.33 5.62 -16.31
C ALA A 152 -1.96 6.28 -16.11
N GLN A 153 -1.88 7.61 -16.14
CA GLN A 153 -0.65 8.36 -15.85
C GLN A 153 -0.19 8.16 -14.40
N ILE A 154 -1.12 8.22 -13.45
CA ILE A 154 -0.84 7.93 -12.03
C ILE A 154 -0.31 6.52 -11.86
N ALA A 155 -0.95 5.52 -12.48
CA ALA A 155 -0.55 4.12 -12.41
C ALA A 155 0.88 3.89 -12.93
N ALA A 156 1.23 4.52 -14.06
CA ALA A 156 2.57 4.43 -14.62
C ALA A 156 3.64 5.03 -13.69
N ASP A 157 3.36 6.19 -13.07
CA ASP A 157 4.29 6.82 -12.14
C ASP A 157 4.43 6.00 -10.85
N ILE A 158 3.33 5.49 -10.27
CA ILE A 158 3.39 4.60 -9.09
C ILE A 158 4.23 3.36 -9.39
N ALA A 159 3.98 2.68 -10.52
CA ALA A 159 4.72 1.48 -10.89
C ALA A 159 6.23 1.74 -11.02
N SER A 160 6.61 2.90 -11.56
CA SER A 160 8.01 3.28 -11.70
C SER A 160 8.73 3.56 -10.38
N ARG A 161 7.99 3.97 -9.34
CA ARG A 161 8.53 4.34 -8.03
C ARG A 161 8.46 3.22 -7.00
N ALA A 162 7.40 2.39 -7.05
CA ALA A 162 7.09 1.43 -6.01
C ALA A 162 7.79 0.09 -6.19
N LEU A 163 8.20 -0.25 -7.40
CA LEU A 163 8.78 -1.56 -7.71
C LEU A 163 10.23 -1.43 -8.17
N PRO A 164 11.12 -2.34 -7.71
CA PRO A 164 12.48 -2.38 -8.21
C PRO A 164 12.54 -2.63 -9.71
N ALA A 165 13.55 -2.08 -10.37
CA ALA A 165 13.82 -2.38 -11.77
C ALA A 165 14.32 -3.83 -11.92
N GLY A 166 13.92 -4.50 -12.99
CA GLY A 166 14.40 -5.85 -13.34
C GLY A 166 13.28 -6.81 -13.71
N ASP A 167 13.65 -7.87 -14.43
CA ASP A 167 12.71 -8.84 -15.00
C ASP A 167 11.84 -9.55 -13.95
N ALA A 168 12.37 -9.75 -12.75
CA ALA A 168 11.63 -10.37 -11.65
C ALA A 168 10.39 -9.57 -11.22
N TYR A 169 10.36 -8.26 -11.48
CA TYR A 169 9.27 -7.36 -11.13
C TYR A 169 8.45 -6.89 -12.33
N ALA A 170 8.85 -7.23 -13.55
CA ALA A 170 8.21 -6.77 -14.79
C ALA A 170 6.71 -7.07 -14.81
N PHE A 171 6.32 -8.30 -14.50
CA PHE A 171 4.91 -8.69 -14.43
C PHE A 171 4.10 -7.80 -13.48
N PHE A 172 4.59 -7.56 -12.28
CA PHE A 172 3.89 -6.75 -11.26
C PHE A 172 3.85 -5.27 -11.66
N SER A 173 4.93 -4.78 -12.28
CA SER A 173 5.00 -3.41 -12.79
C SER A 173 3.98 -3.18 -13.90
N ASP A 174 3.91 -4.08 -14.87
CA ASP A 174 2.97 -3.98 -15.99
C ASP A 174 1.53 -4.12 -15.51
N LYS A 175 1.27 -5.06 -14.60
CA LYS A 175 -0.05 -5.22 -14.01
C LYS A 175 -0.50 -3.98 -13.22
N LEU A 176 0.39 -3.35 -12.45
CA LEU A 176 0.07 -2.12 -11.73
C LEU A 176 -0.23 -0.95 -12.68
N LYS A 177 0.50 -0.85 -13.80
CA LYS A 177 0.25 0.17 -14.84
C LYS A 177 -1.10 0.00 -15.52
N THR A 178 -1.50 -1.24 -15.80
CA THR A 178 -2.70 -1.52 -16.59
C THR A 178 -3.93 -1.67 -15.72
N ASP A 179 -3.81 -2.29 -14.56
CA ASP A 179 -4.91 -2.78 -13.74
C ASP A 179 -5.06 -2.02 -12.41
N LEU A 180 -4.59 -0.76 -12.35
CA LEU A 180 -4.93 0.14 -11.25
C LEU A 180 -6.36 0.63 -11.39
N VAL A 181 -7.14 0.53 -10.32
CA VAL A 181 -8.53 0.97 -10.21
C VAL A 181 -8.65 1.98 -9.08
N LEU A 182 -9.34 3.08 -9.32
CA LEU A 182 -9.68 4.06 -8.30
C LEU A 182 -11.12 3.84 -7.84
N LEU A 183 -11.29 3.54 -6.57
CA LEU A 183 -12.57 3.50 -5.87
C LEU A 183 -12.79 4.80 -5.09
N SER A 184 -14.01 5.05 -4.63
CA SER A 184 -14.26 6.13 -3.67
C SER A 184 -13.53 5.86 -2.34
N ASP A 185 -13.35 6.88 -1.52
CA ASP A 185 -12.76 6.71 -0.19
C ASP A 185 -13.65 5.81 0.70
N THR A 186 -14.97 5.84 0.50
CA THR A 186 -15.94 4.98 1.19
C THR A 186 -15.77 3.52 0.76
N ASP A 187 -15.81 3.25 -0.55
CA ASP A 187 -15.73 1.89 -1.08
C ASP A 187 -14.38 1.23 -0.82
N PHE A 188 -13.30 2.01 -0.79
CA PHE A 188 -11.96 1.51 -0.47
C PHE A 188 -11.79 1.13 1.01
N GLY A 189 -12.66 1.62 1.88
CA GLY A 189 -12.66 1.31 3.32
C GLY A 189 -13.28 -0.05 3.68
N TYR A 190 -14.00 -0.67 2.77
CA TYR A 190 -14.64 -1.99 2.95
C TYR A 190 -13.72 -3.12 2.52
#